data_f91b60c8d237ce6e3abaa7bda3ef2c76
#
_entry.id   f91b60c8d237ce6e3abaa7bda3ef2c76
#
_cell.length_a   1.000
_cell.length_b   1.000
_cell.length_c   1.000
_cell.angle_alpha   90.00
_cell.angle_beta   90.00
_cell.angle_gamma   90.00
#
_symmetry.space_group_name_H-M   'P 1'
#
loop_
_entity.id
_entity.type
_entity.pdbx_description
1 polymer ?
#
loop_
_entity_poly.entity_id
_entity_poly.type
_entity_poly.pdbx_seq_one_letter_code
_entity_poly.pdbx_strand_id
1 'polypeptide(L)'
;MLNVLLADDETRTLHHLMTGVPWFQLGMEVCCTASNGSEALAFIESHPIDILITDIRMPGMDGLELCQRVRERYHDMSIILLTGYADFEYARRGIELQVTDYCLKPIDTEQLTATLRRAVRQGYGRSSSRSDALLDLIEEGNSQEITRTFSDLGIKGDSVYIAGSIGVHNIEQAIGAQFSCKVGRHKYLYFSGHP
;
A
#
# COMPACT_ATOMS: atom_id res chain seq x y z
N MET A 1 -3.78 10.70 2.35
CA MET A 1 -2.40 10.61 1.84
C MET A 1 -1.82 9.29 2.27
N LEU A 2 -0.88 8.73 1.50
CA LEU A 2 -0.17 7.50 1.88
C LEU A 2 1.01 7.86 2.78
N ASN A 3 1.15 7.11 3.87
CA ASN A 3 2.22 7.30 4.84
C ASN A 3 3.46 6.54 4.38
N VAL A 4 4.57 7.27 4.22
CA VAL A 4 5.85 6.73 3.80
C VAL A 4 6.84 6.76 4.95
N LEU A 5 7.56 5.66 5.16
CA LEU A 5 8.70 5.58 6.04
C LEU A 5 9.97 5.38 5.21
N LEU A 6 10.99 6.19 5.46
CA LEU A 6 12.30 6.07 4.86
C LEU A 6 13.29 5.52 5.90
N ALA A 7 14.04 4.47 5.56
CA ALA A 7 15.05 3.89 6.43
C ALA A 7 16.40 3.81 5.69
N ASP A 8 17.39 4.53 6.18
CA ASP A 8 18.76 4.54 5.63
C ASP A 8 19.70 5.09 6.71
N ASP A 9 20.86 4.50 6.93
CA ASP A 9 21.83 4.98 7.91
C ASP A 9 22.59 6.22 7.42
N GLU A 10 22.52 6.50 6.12
CA GLU A 10 23.10 7.70 5.51
C GLU A 10 22.11 8.88 5.55
N THR A 11 22.31 9.83 6.46
CA THR A 11 21.50 11.06 6.55
C THR A 11 21.41 11.84 5.24
N ARG A 12 22.46 11.77 4.40
CA ARG A 12 22.48 12.42 3.08
C ARG A 12 21.47 11.80 2.13
N THR A 13 21.35 10.47 2.13
CA THR A 13 20.37 9.72 1.33
C THR A 13 18.96 10.07 1.76
N LEU A 14 18.69 10.07 3.07
CA LEU A 14 17.38 10.48 3.61
C LEU A 14 17.01 11.90 3.18
N HIS A 15 17.94 12.85 3.32
CA HIS A 15 17.72 14.24 2.89
C HIS A 15 17.46 14.36 1.38
N HIS A 16 18.22 13.64 0.56
CA HIS A 16 18.02 13.60 -0.89
C HIS A 16 16.64 13.07 -1.27
N LEU A 17 16.19 12.00 -0.63
CA LEU A 17 14.86 11.43 -0.85
C LEU A 17 13.75 12.38 -0.41
N MET A 18 13.88 12.99 0.78
CA MET A 18 12.88 13.92 1.30
C MET A 18 12.68 15.14 0.41
N THR A 19 13.76 15.66 -0.17
CA THR A 19 13.74 16.90 -0.95
C THR A 19 13.59 16.68 -2.45
N GLY A 20 14.06 15.54 -2.97
CA GLY A 20 14.09 15.27 -4.41
C GLY A 20 12.84 14.62 -4.97
N VAL A 21 12.03 13.97 -4.13
CA VAL A 21 10.78 13.30 -4.57
C VAL A 21 9.58 14.22 -4.31
N PRO A 22 8.70 14.42 -5.29
CA PRO A 22 7.52 15.28 -5.14
C PRO A 22 6.39 14.58 -4.38
N TRP A 23 6.59 14.24 -3.10
CA TRP A 23 5.72 13.44 -2.26
C TRP A 23 4.26 13.90 -2.28
N PHE A 24 4.03 15.19 -2.08
CA PHE A 24 2.68 15.76 -2.08
C PHE A 24 1.95 15.56 -3.41
N GLN A 25 2.66 15.70 -4.55
CA GLN A 25 2.07 15.49 -5.88
C GLN A 25 1.73 14.01 -6.14
N LEU A 26 2.39 13.09 -5.41
CA LEU A 26 2.12 11.66 -5.45
C LEU A 26 0.99 11.24 -4.47
N GLY A 27 0.41 12.17 -3.72
CA GLY A 27 -0.55 11.86 -2.66
C GLY A 27 0.08 11.15 -1.47
N MET A 28 1.38 11.38 -1.22
CA MET A 28 2.19 10.73 -0.19
C MET A 28 2.74 11.74 0.81
N GLU A 29 3.05 11.26 2.01
CA GLU A 29 3.70 12.02 3.07
C GLU A 29 4.78 11.17 3.74
N VAL A 30 5.99 11.71 3.86
CA VAL A 30 7.04 11.08 4.64
C VAL A 30 6.78 11.37 6.12
N CYS A 31 6.24 10.40 6.83
CA CYS A 31 5.86 10.56 8.25
C CYS A 31 6.99 10.20 9.22
N CYS A 32 8.00 9.46 8.75
CA CYS A 32 9.15 9.09 9.57
C CYS A 32 10.40 8.82 8.72
N THR A 33 11.56 9.11 9.31
CA THR A 33 12.86 8.61 8.85
C THR A 33 13.50 7.81 9.97
N ALA A 34 14.15 6.70 9.64
CA ALA A 34 14.85 5.81 10.56
C ALA A 34 16.29 5.59 10.10
N SER A 35 17.21 5.44 11.03
CA SER A 35 18.63 5.21 10.77
C SER A 35 19.03 3.73 10.78
N ASN A 36 18.11 2.85 11.10
CA ASN A 36 18.31 1.40 11.15
C ASN A 36 16.97 0.66 11.13
N GLY A 37 17.02 -0.66 10.89
CA GLY A 37 15.82 -1.48 10.79
C GLY A 37 15.03 -1.60 12.10
N SER A 38 15.70 -1.56 13.26
CA SER A 38 15.00 -1.66 14.56
C SER A 38 14.16 -0.43 14.84
N GLU A 39 14.67 0.76 14.53
CA GLU A 39 13.94 2.02 14.66
C GLU A 39 12.74 2.05 13.68
N ALA A 40 12.96 1.65 12.44
CA ALA A 40 11.91 1.56 11.44
C ALA A 40 10.79 0.59 11.87
N LEU A 41 11.14 -0.60 12.36
CA LEU A 41 10.18 -1.60 12.82
C LEU A 41 9.35 -1.09 13.99
N ALA A 42 9.97 -0.49 15.01
CA ALA A 42 9.28 0.08 16.15
C ALA A 42 8.26 1.15 15.76
N PHE A 43 8.59 1.97 14.76
CA PHE A 43 7.66 2.96 14.23
C PHE A 43 6.50 2.31 13.47
N ILE A 44 6.76 1.30 12.62
CA ILE A 44 5.74 0.54 11.88
C ILE A 44 4.75 -0.15 12.83
N GLU A 45 5.23 -0.67 13.96
CA GLU A 45 4.37 -1.34 14.95
C GLU A 45 3.40 -0.38 15.67
N SER A 46 3.73 0.91 15.72
CA SER A 46 2.94 1.93 16.42
C SER A 46 2.17 2.88 15.51
N HIS A 47 2.48 2.92 14.20
CA HIS A 47 1.88 3.85 13.26
C HIS A 47 1.49 3.16 11.93
N PRO A 48 0.41 3.59 11.28
CA PRO A 48 0.02 3.05 9.99
C PRO A 48 1.00 3.53 8.90
N ILE A 49 1.75 2.61 8.30
CA ILE A 49 2.65 2.86 7.17
C ILE A 49 2.13 2.13 5.94
N ASP A 50 2.07 2.84 4.81
CA ASP A 50 1.63 2.29 3.53
C ASP A 50 2.81 1.85 2.67
N ILE A 51 3.90 2.61 2.72
CA ILE A 51 5.10 2.41 1.91
C ILE A 51 6.34 2.47 2.81
N LEU A 52 7.14 1.42 2.77
CA LEU A 52 8.48 1.37 3.34
C LEU A 52 9.51 1.48 2.22
N ILE A 53 10.41 2.46 2.32
CA ILE A 53 11.59 2.57 1.46
C ILE A 53 12.79 2.38 2.38
N THR A 54 13.57 1.33 2.17
CA THR A 54 14.67 0.99 3.08
C THR A 54 15.95 0.65 2.34
N ASP A 55 17.08 1.13 2.87
CA ASP A 55 18.37 0.60 2.47
C ASP A 55 18.50 -0.86 2.92
N ILE A 56 19.28 -1.65 2.20
CA ILE A 56 19.60 -3.03 2.56
C ILE A 56 20.64 -3.03 3.70
N ARG A 57 21.68 -2.21 3.58
CA ARG A 57 22.80 -2.25 4.52
C ARG A 57 22.65 -1.17 5.59
N MET A 58 22.12 -1.54 6.74
CA MET A 58 22.03 -0.68 7.91
C MET A 58 22.64 -1.37 9.14
N PRO A 59 23.14 -0.61 10.11
CA PRO A 59 23.69 -1.18 11.35
C PRO A 59 22.61 -1.87 12.18
N GLY A 60 22.96 -2.98 12.82
CA GLY A 60 22.05 -3.79 13.62
C GLY A 60 21.11 -4.61 12.76
N MET A 61 19.82 -4.28 12.73
CA MET A 61 18.86 -4.90 11.84
C MET A 61 19.00 -4.31 10.43
N ASP A 62 19.38 -5.13 9.47
CA ASP A 62 19.47 -4.75 8.06
C ASP A 62 18.09 -4.64 7.39
N GLY A 63 18.05 -4.09 6.17
CA GLY A 63 16.81 -3.88 5.45
C GLY A 63 16.12 -5.18 5.03
N LEU A 64 16.84 -6.28 4.80
CA LEU A 64 16.24 -7.56 4.44
C LEU A 64 15.58 -8.22 5.65
N GLU A 65 16.24 -8.18 6.81
CA GLU A 65 15.63 -8.64 8.08
C GLU A 65 14.40 -7.80 8.43
N LEU A 66 14.48 -6.47 8.25
CA LEU A 66 13.32 -5.58 8.41
C LEU A 66 12.17 -6.00 7.49
N CYS A 67 12.44 -6.21 6.20
CA CYS A 67 11.43 -6.65 5.23
C CYS A 67 10.78 -7.98 5.62
N GLN A 68 11.56 -8.94 6.09
CA GLN A 68 11.05 -10.22 6.55
C GLN A 68 10.06 -10.03 7.71
N ARG A 69 10.44 -9.29 8.76
CA ARG A 69 9.59 -9.03 9.92
C ARG A 69 8.33 -8.25 9.56
N VAL A 70 8.45 -7.30 8.65
CA VAL A 70 7.31 -6.53 8.14
C VAL A 70 6.35 -7.44 7.37
N ARG A 71 6.84 -8.34 6.51
CA ARG A 71 6.00 -9.27 5.73
C ARG A 71 5.21 -10.25 6.60
N GLU A 72 5.75 -10.66 7.74
CA GLU A 72 5.06 -11.57 8.67
C GLU A 72 3.74 -10.99 9.20
N ARG A 73 3.61 -9.67 9.28
CA ARG A 73 2.46 -8.98 9.88
C ARG A 73 1.73 -8.01 8.96
N TYR A 74 2.43 -7.44 7.97
CA TYR A 74 1.94 -6.34 7.12
C TYR A 74 2.03 -6.72 5.64
N HIS A 75 1.22 -7.67 5.21
CA HIS A 75 1.25 -8.23 3.84
C HIS A 75 0.95 -7.19 2.75
N ASP A 76 0.12 -6.19 3.05
CA ASP A 76 -0.32 -5.16 2.09
C ASP A 76 0.63 -3.96 1.99
N MET A 77 1.68 -3.87 2.84
CA MET A 77 2.63 -2.76 2.80
C MET A 77 3.49 -2.84 1.53
N SER A 78 3.58 -1.76 0.78
CA SER A 78 4.54 -1.67 -0.32
C SER A 78 5.95 -1.49 0.21
N ILE A 79 6.89 -2.32 -0.25
CA ILE A 79 8.29 -2.26 0.18
C ILE A 79 9.17 -2.00 -1.03
N ILE A 80 9.99 -0.97 -0.97
CA ILE A 80 10.99 -0.63 -1.99
C ILE A 80 12.37 -0.70 -1.33
N LEU A 81 13.25 -1.53 -1.88
CA LEU A 81 14.63 -1.67 -1.42
C LEU A 81 15.54 -0.68 -2.15
N LEU A 82 16.42 -0.03 -1.39
CA LEU A 82 17.54 0.76 -1.91
C LEU A 82 18.80 -0.08 -1.79
N THR A 83 19.63 -0.13 -2.84
CA THR A 83 20.85 -0.93 -2.84
C THR A 83 21.98 -0.23 -3.59
N GLY A 84 23.17 -0.22 -3.00
CA GLY A 84 24.40 0.30 -3.63
C GLY A 84 25.08 -0.67 -4.59
N TYR A 85 24.63 -1.92 -4.65
CA TYR A 85 25.22 -2.95 -5.47
C TYR A 85 24.16 -3.69 -6.28
N ALA A 86 24.45 -3.90 -7.55
CA ALA A 86 23.73 -4.84 -8.40
C ALA A 86 24.10 -6.28 -7.98
N ASP A 87 23.80 -6.65 -6.71
CA ASP A 87 24.10 -7.97 -6.21
C ASP A 87 22.89 -8.87 -6.46
N PHE A 88 23.10 -9.88 -7.25
CA PHE A 88 22.07 -10.87 -7.60
C PHE A 88 21.43 -11.54 -6.38
N GLU A 89 22.18 -11.73 -5.30
CA GLU A 89 21.66 -12.32 -4.06
C GLU A 89 20.63 -11.41 -3.38
N TYR A 90 20.82 -10.09 -3.38
CA TYR A 90 19.85 -9.16 -2.82
C TYR A 90 18.57 -9.09 -3.66
N ALA A 91 18.72 -9.10 -4.99
CA ALA A 91 17.56 -9.15 -5.90
C ALA A 91 16.76 -10.45 -5.68
N ARG A 92 17.43 -11.60 -5.56
CA ARG A 92 16.79 -12.89 -5.28
C ARG A 92 16.03 -12.89 -3.95
N ARG A 93 16.67 -12.45 -2.87
CA ARG A 93 16.01 -12.31 -1.56
C ARG A 93 14.84 -11.32 -1.59
N GLY A 94 14.95 -10.22 -2.31
CA GLY A 94 13.86 -9.29 -2.52
C GLY A 94 12.63 -9.95 -3.16
N ILE A 95 12.84 -10.83 -4.16
CA ILE A 95 11.76 -11.61 -4.79
C ILE A 95 11.13 -12.57 -3.77
N GLU A 96 11.93 -13.31 -3.00
CA GLU A 96 11.45 -14.23 -1.96
C GLU A 96 10.63 -13.51 -0.89
N LEU A 97 11.02 -12.28 -0.50
CA LEU A 97 10.33 -11.41 0.45
C LEU A 97 9.16 -10.63 -0.18
N GLN A 98 8.87 -10.84 -1.46
CA GLN A 98 7.80 -10.16 -2.18
C GLN A 98 7.88 -8.62 -2.04
N VAL A 99 9.09 -8.04 -2.14
CA VAL A 99 9.24 -6.59 -2.20
C VAL A 99 8.59 -6.08 -3.48
N THR A 100 8.05 -4.86 -3.43
CA THR A 100 7.33 -4.26 -4.55
C THR A 100 8.28 -3.88 -5.68
N ASP A 101 9.44 -3.33 -5.34
CA ASP A 101 10.48 -2.93 -6.30
C ASP A 101 11.83 -2.72 -5.59
N TYR A 102 12.88 -2.47 -6.37
CA TYR A 102 14.19 -2.07 -5.86
C TYR A 102 14.77 -0.92 -6.69
N CYS A 103 15.57 -0.06 -6.05
CA CYS A 103 16.25 1.06 -6.68
C CYS A 103 17.76 1.00 -6.39
N LEU A 104 18.57 1.21 -7.42
CA LEU A 104 20.03 1.26 -7.29
C LEU A 104 20.48 2.64 -6.80
N LYS A 105 21.44 2.67 -5.88
CA LYS A 105 22.19 3.89 -5.53
C LYS A 105 23.32 4.13 -6.58
N PRO A 106 23.56 5.37 -7.03
CA PRO A 106 22.94 6.60 -6.57
C PRO A 106 21.48 6.72 -7.02
N ILE A 107 20.61 7.16 -6.10
CA ILE A 107 19.17 7.17 -6.33
C ILE A 107 18.81 8.26 -7.32
N ASP A 108 18.24 7.86 -8.45
CA ASP A 108 17.55 8.74 -9.37
C ASP A 108 16.12 8.97 -8.87
N THR A 109 15.84 10.21 -8.46
CA THR A 109 14.53 10.60 -7.91
C THR A 109 13.40 10.55 -8.94
N GLU A 110 13.70 10.69 -10.24
CA GLU A 110 12.71 10.52 -11.31
C GLU A 110 12.34 9.04 -11.47
N GLN A 111 13.33 8.16 -11.47
CA GLN A 111 13.12 6.71 -11.50
C GLN A 111 12.35 6.23 -10.26
N LEU A 112 12.72 6.69 -9.06
CA LEU A 112 12.03 6.38 -7.84
C LEU A 112 10.58 6.89 -7.87
N THR A 113 10.34 8.10 -8.37
CA THR A 113 8.99 8.65 -8.57
C THR A 113 8.14 7.76 -9.49
N ALA A 114 8.71 7.27 -10.59
CA ALA A 114 8.02 6.35 -11.49
C ALA A 114 7.72 5.00 -10.79
N THR A 115 8.64 4.49 -9.99
CA THR A 115 8.46 3.28 -9.18
C THR A 115 7.35 3.46 -8.15
N LEU A 116 7.33 4.57 -7.43
CA LEU A 116 6.29 4.91 -6.46
C LEU A 116 4.89 4.98 -7.11
N ARG A 117 4.78 5.59 -8.29
CA ARG A 117 3.53 5.61 -9.06
C ARG A 117 3.05 4.21 -9.44
N ARG A 118 3.97 3.29 -9.79
CA ARG A 118 3.64 1.88 -10.07
C ARG A 118 3.21 1.16 -8.80
N ALA A 119 3.94 1.33 -7.70
CA ALA A 119 3.63 0.73 -6.41
C ALA A 119 2.22 1.10 -5.93
N VAL A 120 1.82 2.37 -6.06
CA VAL A 120 0.47 2.82 -5.77
C VAL A 120 -0.56 2.09 -6.62
N ARG A 121 -0.37 2.04 -7.94
CA ARG A 121 -1.29 1.34 -8.83
C ARG A 121 -1.37 -0.17 -8.54
N GLN A 122 -0.27 -0.81 -8.19
CA GLN A 122 -0.21 -2.25 -7.91
C GLN A 122 -0.66 -2.59 -6.48
N GLY A 123 -0.33 -1.77 -5.49
CA GLY A 123 -0.73 -1.93 -4.09
C GLY A 123 -2.24 -1.76 -3.91
N TYR A 124 -2.85 -0.84 -4.63
CA TYR A 124 -4.30 -0.71 -4.71
C TYR A 124 -4.94 -1.78 -5.65
N GLY A 125 -4.20 -2.28 -6.65
CA GLY A 125 -4.71 -3.28 -7.61
C GLY A 125 -4.75 -4.72 -7.11
N ARG A 126 -4.04 -5.12 -6.07
CA ARG A 126 -4.10 -6.50 -5.53
C ARG A 126 -5.30 -6.77 -4.63
N SER A 127 -5.83 -5.73 -4.00
CA SER A 127 -7.11 -5.81 -3.26
C SER A 127 -8.33 -5.46 -4.13
N SER A 128 -8.14 -4.96 -5.36
CA SER A 128 -9.11 -4.09 -5.98
C SER A 128 -9.50 -4.40 -7.43
N SER A 129 -9.02 -5.43 -8.11
CA SER A 129 -9.48 -5.60 -9.51
C SER A 129 -11.02 -5.72 -9.63
N ARG A 130 -11.68 -6.24 -8.60
CA ARG A 130 -13.15 -6.27 -8.49
C ARG A 130 -13.73 -5.01 -7.85
N SER A 131 -13.04 -4.46 -6.85
CA SER A 131 -13.49 -3.28 -6.10
C SER A 131 -13.32 -1.99 -6.91
N ASP A 132 -12.22 -1.85 -7.65
CA ASP A 132 -11.99 -0.67 -8.50
C ASP A 132 -12.91 -0.70 -9.70
N ALA A 133 -13.10 -1.84 -10.35
CA ALA A 133 -14.08 -1.98 -11.43
C ALA A 133 -15.50 -1.63 -10.96
N LEU A 134 -15.84 -1.95 -9.70
CA LEU A 134 -17.13 -1.59 -9.12
C LEU A 134 -17.23 -0.09 -8.83
N LEU A 135 -16.15 0.53 -8.33
CA LEU A 135 -16.11 1.98 -8.08
C LEU A 135 -16.17 2.77 -9.39
N ASP A 136 -15.40 2.37 -10.39
CA ASP A 136 -15.42 2.97 -11.73
C ASP A 136 -16.82 2.90 -12.35
N LEU A 137 -17.50 1.75 -12.24
CA LEU A 137 -18.89 1.60 -12.71
C LEU A 137 -19.88 2.50 -11.98
N ILE A 138 -19.68 2.71 -10.65
CA ILE A 138 -20.52 3.62 -9.86
C ILE A 138 -20.26 5.07 -10.26
N GLU A 139 -19.02 5.46 -10.48
CA GLU A 139 -18.64 6.81 -10.92
C GLU A 139 -19.12 7.12 -12.35
N GLU A 140 -19.07 6.15 -13.26
CA GLU A 140 -19.57 6.29 -14.64
C GLU A 140 -21.10 6.36 -14.72
N GLY A 141 -21.81 5.95 -13.66
CA GLY A 141 -23.27 6.09 -13.56
C GLY A 141 -24.08 5.19 -14.49
N ASN A 142 -23.47 4.12 -15.03
CA ASN A 142 -24.16 3.17 -15.91
C ASN A 142 -25.06 2.20 -15.11
N SER A 143 -26.31 2.60 -14.89
CA SER A 143 -27.26 1.86 -14.05
C SER A 143 -27.48 0.40 -14.46
N GLN A 144 -27.43 0.06 -15.75
CA GLN A 144 -27.65 -1.32 -16.20
C GLN A 144 -26.47 -2.23 -15.88
N GLU A 145 -25.26 -1.72 -16.03
CA GLU A 145 -24.02 -2.45 -15.77
C GLU A 145 -23.77 -2.60 -14.26
N ILE A 146 -24.11 -1.57 -13.49
CA ILE A 146 -24.12 -1.59 -12.02
C ILE A 146 -25.06 -2.67 -11.50
N THR A 147 -26.31 -2.70 -11.99
CA THR A 147 -27.33 -3.70 -11.57
C THR A 147 -26.87 -5.13 -11.89
N ARG A 148 -26.27 -5.36 -13.05
CA ARG A 148 -25.74 -6.66 -13.44
C ARG A 148 -24.59 -7.09 -12.53
N THR A 149 -23.64 -6.20 -12.29
CA THR A 149 -22.49 -6.46 -11.43
C THR A 149 -22.92 -6.76 -9.99
N PHE A 150 -23.89 -6.04 -9.44
CA PHE A 150 -24.45 -6.33 -8.12
C PHE A 150 -25.15 -7.68 -8.05
N SER A 151 -25.89 -8.05 -9.10
CA SER A 151 -26.53 -9.37 -9.20
C SER A 151 -25.49 -10.50 -9.22
N ASP A 152 -24.39 -10.32 -9.97
CA ASP A 152 -23.27 -11.28 -10.03
C ASP A 152 -22.51 -11.41 -8.70
N LEU A 153 -22.52 -10.35 -7.88
CA LEU A 153 -21.97 -10.34 -6.52
C LEU A 153 -22.95 -10.90 -5.47
N GLY A 154 -24.16 -11.29 -5.89
CA GLY A 154 -25.19 -11.83 -4.99
C GLY A 154 -25.93 -10.77 -4.19
N ILE A 155 -25.77 -9.48 -4.51
CA ILE A 155 -26.50 -8.37 -3.88
C ILE A 155 -27.88 -8.30 -4.55
N LYS A 156 -28.93 -8.63 -3.79
CA LYS A 156 -30.32 -8.72 -4.28
C LYS A 156 -31.14 -7.61 -3.65
N GLY A 157 -32.04 -7.02 -4.43
CA GLY A 157 -33.00 -6.01 -3.99
C GLY A 157 -33.26 -4.96 -5.05
N ASP A 158 -34.36 -4.22 -4.88
CA ASP A 158 -34.76 -3.12 -5.80
C ASP A 158 -33.97 -1.83 -5.54
N SER A 159 -33.31 -1.75 -4.39
CA SER A 159 -32.43 -0.64 -3.99
C SER A 159 -31.16 -1.17 -3.35
N VAL A 160 -30.03 -0.55 -3.63
CA VAL A 160 -28.74 -0.88 -3.01
C VAL A 160 -28.27 0.29 -2.15
N TYR A 161 -28.00 0.01 -0.89
CA TYR A 161 -27.41 0.94 0.05
C TYR A 161 -25.91 0.70 0.16
N ILE A 162 -25.15 1.77 0.15
CA ILE A 162 -23.70 1.75 0.27
C ILE A 162 -23.33 2.46 1.56
N ALA A 163 -22.63 1.75 2.45
CA ALA A 163 -22.05 2.32 3.66
C ALA A 163 -20.53 2.23 3.63
N GLY A 164 -19.86 3.29 4.03
CA GLY A 164 -18.40 3.30 4.17
C GLY A 164 -17.96 3.26 5.63
N SER A 165 -16.87 2.57 5.94
CA SER A 165 -16.22 2.65 7.25
C SER A 165 -14.73 2.92 7.13
N ILE A 166 -14.17 3.57 8.16
CA ILE A 166 -12.73 3.83 8.28
C ILE A 166 -12.25 3.25 9.60
N GLY A 167 -11.21 2.40 9.54
CA GLY A 167 -10.57 1.83 10.73
C GLY A 167 -11.32 0.68 11.40
N VAL A 168 -12.57 0.41 11.03
CA VAL A 168 -13.38 -0.69 11.59
C VAL A 168 -13.55 -1.76 10.52
N HIS A 169 -13.20 -2.99 10.87
CA HIS A 169 -13.37 -4.18 10.05
C HIS A 169 -14.45 -5.09 10.64
N ASN A 170 -15.12 -5.88 9.80
CA ASN A 170 -16.14 -6.86 10.21
C ASN A 170 -17.40 -6.25 10.85
N ILE A 171 -17.93 -5.19 10.26
CA ILE A 171 -19.24 -4.63 10.66
C ILE A 171 -20.40 -5.16 9.81
N GLU A 172 -20.16 -6.09 8.88
CA GLU A 172 -21.14 -6.64 7.93
C GLU A 172 -22.40 -7.15 8.64
N GLN A 173 -22.22 -7.88 9.73
CA GLN A 173 -23.35 -8.42 10.50
C GLN A 173 -24.18 -7.33 11.18
N ALA A 174 -23.52 -6.26 11.63
CA ALA A 174 -24.20 -5.17 12.33
C ALA A 174 -25.06 -4.30 11.41
N ILE A 175 -24.66 -4.17 10.14
CA ILE A 175 -25.37 -3.36 9.14
C ILE A 175 -26.15 -4.19 8.11
N GLY A 176 -26.13 -5.54 8.23
CA GLY A 176 -26.81 -6.43 7.30
C GLY A 176 -26.24 -6.40 5.88
N ALA A 177 -24.95 -6.15 5.71
CA ALA A 177 -24.31 -6.09 4.40
C ALA A 177 -24.31 -7.46 3.72
N GLN A 178 -24.68 -7.50 2.45
CA GLN A 178 -24.63 -8.70 1.61
C GLN A 178 -23.27 -8.88 0.93
N PHE A 179 -22.56 -7.78 0.77
CA PHE A 179 -21.21 -7.75 0.18
C PHE A 179 -20.38 -6.66 0.83
N SER A 180 -19.08 -6.90 0.97
CA SER A 180 -18.12 -5.89 1.42
C SER A 180 -16.86 -5.92 0.55
N CYS A 181 -16.26 -4.76 0.33
CA CYS A 181 -14.99 -4.65 -0.33
C CYS A 181 -14.06 -3.66 0.37
N LYS A 182 -12.77 -3.97 0.36
CA LYS A 182 -11.74 -3.10 0.89
C LYS A 182 -11.29 -2.13 -0.21
N VAL A 183 -11.50 -0.84 0.00
CA VAL A 183 -11.16 0.24 -0.96
C VAL A 183 -9.93 1.04 -0.53
N GLY A 184 -9.28 0.64 0.55
CA GLY A 184 -8.05 1.25 1.05
C GLY A 184 -7.61 0.57 2.35
N ARG A 185 -6.46 0.95 2.90
CA ARG A 185 -5.83 0.24 4.02
C ARG A 185 -6.75 0.06 5.24
N HIS A 186 -7.55 1.02 5.57
CA HIS A 186 -8.53 0.95 6.67
C HIS A 186 -9.88 1.51 6.20
N LYS A 187 -10.19 1.35 4.89
CA LYS A 187 -11.44 1.82 4.30
C LYS A 187 -12.15 0.64 3.68
N TYR A 188 -13.41 0.50 4.02
CA TYR A 188 -14.27 -0.59 3.55
C TYR A 188 -15.57 0.01 3.05
N LEU A 189 -16.10 -0.54 1.96
CA LEU A 189 -17.46 -0.29 1.50
C LEU A 189 -18.29 -1.54 1.74
N TYR A 190 -19.50 -1.33 2.21
CA TYR A 190 -20.47 -2.36 2.51
C TYR A 190 -21.71 -2.11 1.67
N PHE A 191 -22.22 -3.14 1.07
CA PHE A 191 -23.37 -3.08 0.17
C PHE A 191 -24.48 -3.95 0.72
N SER A 192 -25.69 -3.40 0.79
CA SER A 192 -26.89 -4.10 1.18
C SER A 192 -28.01 -3.80 0.19
N GLY A 193 -28.65 -4.86 -0.35
CA GLY A 193 -29.85 -4.71 -1.16
C GLY A 193 -31.07 -4.72 -0.26
N HIS A 194 -32.08 -3.92 -0.57
CA HIS A 194 -33.36 -3.90 0.10
C HIS A 194 -34.46 -4.28 -0.89
N PRO A 195 -35.42 -5.16 -0.48
CA PRO A 195 -36.58 -5.49 -1.32
C PRO A 195 -37.50 -4.32 -1.54
#